data_1436a0919b70da465b5cdd8dbd582ad3
#
_entry.id   1436a0919b70da465b5cdd8dbd582ad3
#
_cell.length_a   1.000
_cell.length_b   1.000
_cell.length_c   1.000
_cell.angle_alpha   90.00
_cell.angle_beta   90.00
_cell.angle_gamma   90.00
#
_symmetry.space_group_name_H-M   'P 1'
#
loop_
_entity.id
_entity.type
_entity.pdbx_description
1 polymer ?
#
loop_
_entity_poly.entity_id
_entity_poly.type
_entity_poly.pdbx_seq_one_letter_code
_entity_poly.pdbx_strand_id
1 'polypeptide(L)'
;MVVAIADTHTTLWYLFSDPRLGRAASAFIDATVADGNHIGVSAISVAEMVYLIEKGRIPATALTDVQAAVADPKAVLKYVPVDQDIATNMAAIPRDEVPDLPDRIIAATAHLYGIPVLTRDGRIRSSNVRAIW
;
A
#
# COMPACT_ATOMS: atom_id res chain seq x y z
N MET A 1 13.92 -6.57 -2.51
CA MET A 1 13.71 -5.85 -1.23
C MET A 1 12.48 -4.94 -1.37
N VAL A 2 11.60 -4.96 -0.39
CA VAL A 2 10.46 -4.04 -0.32
C VAL A 2 10.96 -2.70 0.20
N VAL A 3 10.78 -1.63 -0.59
CA VAL A 3 11.31 -0.30 -0.28
C VAL A 3 10.23 0.74 0.06
N ALA A 4 8.97 0.39 -0.13
CA ALA A 4 7.82 1.20 0.27
C ALA A 4 6.58 0.32 0.35
N ILE A 5 5.56 0.80 1.05
CA ILE A 5 4.23 0.16 1.05
C ILE A 5 3.26 1.09 0.31
N ALA A 6 2.53 0.55 -0.66
CA ALA A 6 1.46 1.29 -1.32
C ALA A 6 0.15 1.07 -0.56
N ASP A 7 -0.63 2.14 -0.32
CA ASP A 7 -1.96 1.97 0.21
C ASP A 7 -2.91 1.40 -0.86
N THR A 8 -4.14 1.12 -0.49
CA THR A 8 -5.10 0.43 -1.35
C THR A 8 -5.35 1.19 -2.66
N HIS A 9 -5.63 2.49 -2.57
CA HIS A 9 -5.93 3.28 -3.76
C HIS A 9 -4.70 3.48 -4.65
N THR A 10 -3.52 3.69 -4.06
CA THR A 10 -2.26 3.78 -4.81
C THR A 10 -2.00 2.51 -5.62
N THR A 11 -2.20 1.34 -4.99
CA THR A 11 -2.07 0.04 -5.68
C THR A 11 -3.00 -0.05 -6.89
N LEU A 12 -4.27 0.30 -6.70
CA LEU A 12 -5.27 0.26 -7.77
C LEU A 12 -4.95 1.26 -8.89
N TRP A 13 -4.59 2.48 -8.53
CA TRP A 13 -4.28 3.51 -9.52
C TRP A 13 -3.03 3.17 -10.32
N TYR A 14 -2.04 2.55 -9.68
CA TYR A 14 -0.87 2.06 -10.40
C TYR A 14 -1.23 0.95 -11.41
N LEU A 15 -1.99 -0.06 -10.95
CA LEU A 15 -2.36 -1.19 -11.81
C LEU A 15 -3.21 -0.77 -13.01
N PHE A 16 -4.09 0.19 -12.83
CA PHE A 16 -4.99 0.65 -13.89
C PHE A 16 -4.46 1.86 -14.64
N SER A 17 -3.21 2.26 -14.41
CA SER A 17 -2.62 3.46 -15.02
C SER A 17 -3.50 4.69 -14.86
N ASP A 18 -4.08 4.84 -13.66
CA ASP A 18 -5.03 5.93 -13.36
C ASP A 18 -4.27 7.24 -13.13
N PRO A 19 -4.71 8.35 -13.75
CA PRO A 19 -4.02 9.65 -13.61
C PRO A 19 -4.07 10.24 -12.20
N ARG A 20 -4.88 9.69 -11.28
CA ARG A 20 -4.90 10.10 -9.87
C ARG A 20 -3.63 9.70 -9.12
N LEU A 21 -2.83 8.77 -9.66
CA LEU A 21 -1.54 8.43 -9.07
C LEU A 21 -0.62 9.65 -9.04
N GLY A 22 -0.13 10.01 -7.87
CA GLY A 22 0.70 11.19 -7.67
C GLY A 22 2.02 11.10 -8.42
N ARG A 23 2.55 12.26 -8.84
CA ARG A 23 3.78 12.33 -9.63
C ARG A 23 4.99 11.77 -8.87
N ALA A 24 5.14 12.13 -7.61
CA ALA A 24 6.26 11.64 -6.79
C ALA A 24 6.13 10.15 -6.51
N ALA A 25 4.91 9.65 -6.27
CA ALA A 25 4.66 8.22 -6.09
C ALA A 25 4.99 7.43 -7.36
N SER A 26 4.56 7.92 -8.52
CA SER A 26 4.86 7.30 -9.81
C SER A 26 6.37 7.25 -10.06
N ALA A 27 7.08 8.34 -9.82
CA ALA A 27 8.54 8.41 -9.99
C ALA A 27 9.25 7.44 -9.02
N PHE A 28 8.75 7.31 -7.79
CA PHE A 28 9.30 6.36 -6.82
C PHE A 28 9.14 4.92 -7.30
N ILE A 29 7.97 4.58 -7.84
CA ILE A 29 7.72 3.24 -8.40
C ILE A 29 8.66 2.96 -9.57
N ASP A 30 8.81 3.91 -10.49
CA ASP A 30 9.70 3.75 -11.65
C ASP A 30 11.15 3.51 -11.21
N ALA A 31 11.64 4.26 -10.23
CA ALA A 31 12.98 4.06 -9.68
C ALA A 31 13.11 2.68 -9.00
N THR A 32 12.07 2.24 -8.31
CA THR A 32 12.04 0.91 -7.67
C THR A 32 12.15 -0.20 -8.71
N VAL A 33 11.44 -0.07 -9.82
CA VAL A 33 11.54 -1.01 -10.96
C VAL A 33 12.96 -1.04 -11.50
N ALA A 34 13.54 0.13 -11.74
CA ALA A 34 14.91 0.23 -12.28
C ALA A 34 15.95 -0.42 -11.35
N ASP A 35 15.75 -0.33 -10.04
CA ASP A 35 16.66 -0.89 -9.03
C ASP A 35 16.42 -2.39 -8.75
N GLY A 36 15.41 -3.00 -9.35
CA GLY A 36 15.07 -4.40 -9.12
C GLY A 36 14.44 -4.64 -7.73
N ASN A 37 13.94 -3.61 -7.09
CA ASN A 37 13.28 -3.69 -5.80
C ASN A 37 11.76 -3.81 -5.94
N HIS A 38 11.03 -3.80 -4.82
CA HIS A 38 9.59 -4.04 -4.79
C HIS A 38 8.85 -3.00 -3.97
N ILE A 39 7.58 -2.81 -4.34
CA ILE A 39 6.59 -2.05 -3.56
C ILE A 39 5.66 -3.07 -2.89
N GLY A 40 5.52 -2.98 -1.59
CA GLY A 40 4.67 -3.89 -0.83
C GLY A 40 3.19 -3.55 -0.95
N VAL A 41 2.37 -4.59 -1.10
CA VAL A 41 0.91 -4.52 -1.04
C VAL A 41 0.47 -5.34 0.16
N SER A 42 -0.09 -4.67 1.17
CA SER A 42 -0.52 -5.33 2.40
C SER A 42 -1.73 -6.25 2.17
N ALA A 43 -1.78 -7.34 2.93
CA ALA A 43 -2.95 -8.21 3.00
C ALA A 43 -4.22 -7.43 3.36
N ILE A 44 -4.13 -6.36 4.16
CA ILE A 44 -5.29 -5.55 4.50
C ILE A 44 -5.83 -4.78 3.28
N SER A 45 -4.97 -4.38 2.35
CA SER A 45 -5.40 -3.76 1.10
C SER A 45 -6.19 -4.74 0.24
N VAL A 46 -5.79 -6.00 0.19
CA VAL A 46 -6.54 -7.05 -0.51
C VAL A 46 -7.93 -7.23 0.13
N ALA A 47 -8.01 -7.25 1.45
CA ALA A 47 -9.29 -7.32 2.16
C ALA A 47 -10.17 -6.11 1.87
N GLU A 48 -9.61 -4.90 1.82
CA GLU A 48 -10.34 -3.70 1.42
C GLU A 48 -10.89 -3.80 0.00
N MET A 49 -10.10 -4.35 -0.92
CA MET A 49 -10.53 -4.52 -2.31
C MET A 49 -11.76 -5.42 -2.42
N VAL A 50 -11.82 -6.49 -1.62
CA VAL A 50 -13.01 -7.35 -1.53
C VAL A 50 -14.23 -6.52 -1.13
N TYR A 51 -14.10 -5.67 -0.10
CA TYR A 51 -15.16 -4.76 0.34
C TYR A 51 -15.60 -3.80 -0.77
N LEU A 52 -14.64 -3.19 -1.46
CA LEU A 52 -14.92 -2.24 -2.53
C LEU A 52 -15.64 -2.89 -3.71
N ILE A 53 -15.27 -4.12 -4.05
CA ILE A 53 -15.94 -4.91 -5.09
C ILE A 53 -17.39 -5.20 -4.68
N GLU A 54 -17.59 -5.64 -3.44
CA GLU A 54 -18.93 -5.97 -2.92
C GLU A 54 -19.84 -4.75 -2.89
N LYS A 55 -19.28 -3.56 -2.67
CA LYS A 55 -20.01 -2.28 -2.71
C LYS A 55 -20.16 -1.70 -4.12
N GLY A 56 -19.66 -2.39 -5.14
CA GLY A 56 -19.73 -1.93 -6.52
C GLY A 56 -18.87 -0.71 -6.83
N ARG A 57 -17.84 -0.44 -6.04
CA ARG A 57 -16.99 0.76 -6.20
C ARG A 57 -15.78 0.55 -7.10
N ILE A 58 -15.37 -0.70 -7.29
CA ILE A 58 -14.29 -1.10 -8.20
C ILE A 58 -14.71 -2.36 -8.96
N PRO A 59 -14.14 -2.61 -10.15
CA PRO A 59 -14.46 -3.83 -10.92
C PRO A 59 -14.05 -5.10 -10.18
N ALA A 60 -14.83 -6.19 -10.38
CA ALA A 60 -14.50 -7.49 -9.80
C ALA A 60 -13.14 -8.02 -10.28
N THR A 61 -12.69 -7.62 -11.47
CA THR A 61 -11.37 -7.98 -12.01
C THR A 61 -10.21 -7.38 -11.23
N ALA A 62 -10.44 -6.33 -10.43
CA ALA A 62 -9.38 -5.67 -9.67
C ALA A 62 -8.65 -6.64 -8.74
N LEU A 63 -9.39 -7.51 -8.05
CA LEU A 63 -8.79 -8.51 -7.16
C LEU A 63 -7.93 -9.50 -7.93
N THR A 64 -8.43 -10.01 -9.05
CA THR A 64 -7.69 -10.94 -9.92
C THR A 64 -6.42 -10.28 -10.46
N ASP A 65 -6.51 -9.02 -10.88
CA ASP A 65 -5.36 -8.28 -11.40
C ASP A 65 -4.28 -8.07 -10.34
N VAL A 66 -4.68 -7.72 -9.12
CA VAL A 66 -3.73 -7.57 -8.00
C VAL A 66 -3.07 -8.91 -7.67
N GLN A 67 -3.86 -9.98 -7.59
CA GLN A 67 -3.34 -11.33 -7.31
C GLN A 67 -2.32 -11.77 -8.36
N ALA A 68 -2.60 -11.53 -9.64
CA ALA A 68 -1.68 -11.84 -10.72
C ALA A 68 -0.39 -11.03 -10.61
N ALA A 69 -0.50 -9.74 -10.29
CA ALA A 69 0.65 -8.85 -10.17
C ALA A 69 1.58 -9.27 -9.03
N VAL A 70 1.02 -9.59 -7.86
CA VAL A 70 1.85 -9.97 -6.69
C VAL A 70 2.39 -11.40 -6.79
N ALA A 71 1.80 -12.26 -7.64
CA ALA A 71 2.28 -13.60 -7.89
C ALA A 71 3.47 -13.64 -8.84
N ASP A 72 3.66 -12.61 -9.66
CA ASP A 72 4.77 -12.53 -10.61
C ASP A 72 6.04 -12.03 -9.88
N PRO A 73 7.07 -12.86 -9.74
CA PRO A 73 8.30 -12.45 -9.04
C PRO A 73 9.08 -11.34 -9.75
N LYS A 74 8.80 -11.10 -11.03
CA LYS A 74 9.42 -10.02 -11.81
C LYS A 74 8.65 -8.71 -11.73
N ALA A 75 7.40 -8.73 -11.24
CA ALA A 75 6.60 -7.53 -11.08
C ALA A 75 7.10 -6.71 -9.88
N VAL A 76 6.84 -5.41 -9.91
CA VAL A 76 7.26 -4.51 -8.83
C VAL A 76 6.45 -4.73 -7.55
N LEU A 77 5.20 -5.13 -7.66
CA LEU A 77 4.32 -5.34 -6.50
C LEU A 77 4.63 -6.68 -5.82
N LYS A 78 4.74 -6.64 -4.50
CA LYS A 78 4.97 -7.83 -3.67
C LYS A 78 3.96 -7.88 -2.54
N TYR A 79 3.34 -9.05 -2.36
CA TYR A 79 2.40 -9.28 -1.26
C TYR A 79 3.11 -9.24 0.09
N VAL A 80 2.51 -8.52 1.05
CA VAL A 80 3.02 -8.43 2.44
C VAL A 80 1.92 -8.90 3.39
N PRO A 81 2.07 -10.06 4.03
CA PRO A 81 1.10 -10.53 5.00
C PRO A 81 1.07 -9.62 6.24
N VAL A 82 -0.07 -9.58 6.92
CA VAL A 82 -0.20 -8.91 8.22
C VAL A 82 0.07 -9.95 9.29
N ASP A 83 1.27 -9.92 9.82
CA ASP A 83 1.70 -10.84 10.88
C ASP A 83 1.52 -10.24 12.28
N GLN A 84 1.94 -10.98 13.31
CA GLN A 84 1.82 -10.55 14.69
C GLN A 84 2.63 -9.27 14.96
N ASP A 85 3.84 -9.17 14.39
CA ASP A 85 4.71 -8.00 14.61
C ASP A 85 4.10 -6.74 14.06
N ILE A 86 3.52 -6.80 12.85
CA ILE A 86 2.81 -5.68 12.25
C ILE A 86 1.58 -5.30 13.08
N ALA A 87 0.79 -6.28 13.47
CA ALA A 87 -0.42 -6.04 14.28
C ALA A 87 -0.07 -5.37 15.62
N THR A 88 0.96 -5.84 16.29
CA THR A 88 1.44 -5.26 17.55
C THR A 88 1.99 -3.85 17.34
N ASN A 89 2.68 -3.62 16.24
CA ASN A 89 3.28 -2.31 15.93
C ASN A 89 2.24 -1.22 15.63
N MET A 90 0.98 -1.58 15.47
CA MET A 90 -0.10 -0.57 15.40
C MET A 90 -0.10 0.36 16.62
N ALA A 91 0.38 -0.12 17.76
CA ALA A 91 0.50 0.70 18.97
C ALA A 91 1.44 1.91 18.79
N ALA A 92 2.39 1.84 17.84
CA ALA A 92 3.29 2.94 17.53
C ALA A 92 2.66 4.00 16.61
N ILE A 93 1.48 3.73 16.05
CA ILE A 93 0.77 4.67 15.16
C ILE A 93 -0.39 5.29 15.96
N PRO A 94 -0.35 6.61 16.25
CA PRO A 94 -1.39 7.25 17.04
C PRO A 94 -2.78 7.11 16.41
N ARG A 95 -3.74 6.66 17.20
CA ARG A 95 -5.11 6.42 16.74
C ARG A 95 -5.82 7.71 16.30
N ASP A 96 -5.53 8.81 16.96
CA ASP A 96 -6.11 10.11 16.63
C ASP A 96 -5.54 10.70 15.33
N GLU A 97 -4.34 10.31 14.94
CA GLU A 97 -3.75 10.71 13.66
C GLU A 97 -4.21 9.82 12.51
N VAL A 98 -4.25 8.49 12.71
CA VAL A 98 -4.65 7.49 11.71
C VAL A 98 -5.74 6.60 12.29
N PRO A 99 -7.00 7.07 12.32
CA PRO A 99 -8.09 6.34 12.97
C PRO A 99 -8.64 5.16 12.16
N ASP A 100 -8.48 5.19 10.84
CA ASP A 100 -8.97 4.13 9.95
C ASP A 100 -8.12 2.86 10.11
N LEU A 101 -8.76 1.72 10.35
CA LEU A 101 -8.06 0.48 10.65
C LEU A 101 -7.14 0.03 9.51
N PRO A 102 -7.57 -0.06 8.24
CA PRO A 102 -6.68 -0.43 7.15
C PRO A 102 -5.49 0.52 6.99
N ASP A 103 -5.71 1.82 7.03
CA ASP A 103 -4.64 2.82 6.94
C ASP A 103 -3.63 2.68 8.07
N ARG A 104 -4.13 2.40 9.28
CA ARG A 104 -3.28 2.22 10.45
C ARG A 104 -2.41 0.98 10.34
N ILE A 105 -2.94 -0.11 9.79
CA ILE A 105 -2.16 -1.34 9.53
C ILE A 105 -1.09 -1.08 8.47
N ILE A 106 -1.41 -0.35 7.42
CA ILE A 106 -0.47 0.04 6.37
C ILE A 106 0.65 0.89 6.96
N ALA A 107 0.31 1.90 7.76
CA ALA A 107 1.27 2.76 8.44
C ALA A 107 2.17 1.96 9.41
N ALA A 108 1.59 1.04 10.16
CA ALA A 108 2.33 0.17 11.09
C ALA A 108 3.33 -0.72 10.36
N THR A 109 2.96 -1.24 9.19
CA THR A 109 3.84 -2.04 8.35
C THR A 109 5.06 -1.23 7.89
N ALA A 110 4.81 -0.05 7.35
CA ALA A 110 5.88 0.84 6.89
C ALA A 110 6.79 1.28 8.03
N HIS A 111 6.21 1.62 9.18
CA HIS A 111 6.95 2.01 10.36
C HIS A 111 7.86 0.88 10.87
N LEU A 112 7.34 -0.34 10.94
CA LEU A 112 8.10 -1.50 11.39
C LEU A 112 9.34 -1.75 10.53
N TYR A 113 9.19 -1.59 9.21
CA TYR A 113 10.28 -1.85 8.26
C TYR A 113 11.13 -0.60 7.96
N GLY A 114 10.80 0.55 8.54
CA GLY A 114 11.55 1.79 8.33
C GLY A 114 11.48 2.32 6.90
N ILE A 115 10.36 2.11 6.21
CA ILE A 115 10.13 2.49 4.82
C ILE A 115 8.93 3.42 4.68
N PRO A 116 8.83 4.21 3.59
CA PRO A 116 7.72 5.12 3.39
C PRO A 116 6.45 4.42 2.92
N VAL A 117 5.33 5.13 3.02
CA VAL A 117 4.05 4.76 2.40
C VAL A 117 3.83 5.63 1.16
N LEU A 118 3.43 5.01 0.06
CA LEU A 118 2.94 5.72 -1.12
C LEU A 118 1.43 5.94 -0.92
N THR A 119 1.05 7.16 -0.59
CA THR A 119 -0.34 7.49 -0.24
C THR A 119 -0.65 8.96 -0.48
N ARG A 120 -1.89 9.23 -0.88
CA ARG A 120 -2.46 10.58 -0.94
C ARG A 120 -3.02 11.04 0.40
N ASP A 121 -3.20 10.13 1.35
CA ASP A 121 -3.83 10.43 2.64
C ASP A 121 -2.93 11.33 3.51
N GLY A 122 -3.39 12.56 3.72
CA GLY A 122 -2.68 13.54 4.54
C GLY A 122 -2.55 13.14 6.01
N ARG A 123 -3.43 12.28 6.52
CA ARG A 123 -3.36 11.82 7.92
C ARG A 123 -2.18 10.89 8.16
N ILE A 124 -1.84 10.05 7.20
CA ILE A 124 -0.65 9.20 7.30
C ILE A 124 0.61 10.07 7.34
N ARG A 125 0.59 11.24 6.65
CA ARG A 125 1.72 12.18 6.66
C ARG A 125 1.97 12.82 8.02
N SER A 126 0.99 12.90 8.91
CA SER A 126 1.14 13.46 10.25
C SER A 126 1.59 12.46 11.29
N SER A 127 1.73 11.17 10.93
CA SER A 127 2.20 10.10 11.80
C SER A 127 3.72 9.97 11.78
N ASN A 128 4.25 8.95 12.49
CA ASN A 128 5.68 8.61 12.48
C ASN A 128 6.13 7.93 11.18
N VAL A 129 5.36 8.05 10.12
CA VAL A 129 5.60 7.41 8.84
C VAL A 129 5.75 8.46 7.76
N ARG A 130 6.80 8.32 6.95
CA ARG A 130 7.01 9.17 5.78
C ARG A 130 6.03 8.77 4.67
N ALA A 131 5.35 9.76 4.09
CA ALA A 131 4.44 9.57 2.98
C ALA A 131 4.99 10.23 1.71
N ILE A 132 4.78 9.57 0.58
CA ILE A 132 5.20 10.05 -0.75
C ILE A 132 3.98 10.06 -1.66
N TRP A 133 3.80 11.16 -2.37
CA TRP A 133 2.69 11.28 -3.32
C TRP A 133 3.02 12.06 -4.59
#